data_20aa761171696927932815f6ce4cac74
#
_entry.id   20aa761171696927932815f6ce4cac74
#
_cell.length_a   1.000
_cell.length_b   1.000
_cell.length_c   1.000
_cell.angle_alpha   90.00
_cell.angle_beta   90.00
_cell.angle_gamma   90.00
#
_symmetry.space_group_name_H-M   'P 1'
#
loop_
_entity.id
_entity.type
_entity.pdbx_description
1 polymer ?
#
loop_
_entity_poly.entity_id
_entity_poly.type
_entity_poly.pdbx_seq_one_letter_code
_entity_poly.pdbx_strand_id
1 'polypeptide(L)' 'MLEKKKLTFVIFILYALGQHWNMTTPEVNEILNTTGILDDYIIKCYDVLHALGKEFLVEDITEFVREKGIDV' A
#
# COMPACT_ATOMS: atom_id res chain seq x y z
N MET A 1 16.13 8.29 4.38
CA MET A 1 15.04 8.50 5.33
C MET A 1 13.77 8.93 4.61
N LEU A 2 12.63 8.42 5.01
CA LEU A 2 11.37 8.72 4.36
C LEU A 2 10.89 10.12 4.74
N GLU A 3 10.47 10.90 3.75
CA GLU A 3 9.90 12.22 3.98
C GLU A 3 8.57 12.09 4.74
N LYS A 4 8.25 13.10 5.53
CA LYS A 4 7.03 13.12 6.32
C LYS A 4 5.77 12.91 5.47
N LYS A 5 5.71 13.53 4.30
CA LYS A 5 4.59 13.37 3.37
C LYS A 5 4.41 11.93 2.94
N LYS A 6 5.51 11.28 2.58
CA LYS A 6 5.49 9.89 2.13
C LYS A 6 5.15 8.95 3.27
N LEU A 7 5.66 9.22 4.47
CA LEU A 7 5.34 8.42 5.64
C LEU A 7 3.85 8.50 5.96
N THR A 8 3.28 9.69 5.95
CA THR A 8 1.85 9.90 6.19
C THR A 8 1.02 9.13 5.15
N PHE A 9 1.44 9.18 3.89
CA PHE A 9 0.76 8.47 2.82
C PHE A 9 0.82 6.95 3.02
N VAL A 10 2.00 6.44 3.40
CA VAL A 10 2.16 5.00 3.66
C VAL A 10 1.25 4.56 4.80
N ILE A 11 1.19 5.32 5.89
CA ILE A 11 0.31 4.99 7.01
C ILE A 11 -1.15 4.96 6.57
N PHE A 12 -1.56 5.92 5.76
CA PHE A 12 -2.90 5.96 5.20
C PHE A 12 -3.21 4.71 4.37
N ILE A 13 -2.28 4.31 3.51
CA ILE A 13 -2.44 3.12 2.67
C ILE A 13 -2.53 1.86 3.52
N LEU A 14 -1.65 1.72 4.52
CA LEU A 14 -1.67 0.55 5.40
C LEU A 14 -3.01 0.41 6.12
N TYR A 15 -3.52 1.53 6.61
CA TYR A 15 -4.81 1.54 7.30
C TYR A 15 -5.95 1.17 6.35
N ALA A 16 -5.98 1.80 5.18
CA ALA A 16 -7.03 1.56 4.20
C ALA A 16 -7.04 0.10 3.73
N LEU A 17 -5.88 -0.46 3.43
CA LEU A 17 -5.76 -1.85 3.01
C LEU A 17 -6.11 -2.81 4.16
N GLY A 18 -5.73 -2.47 5.37
CA GLY A 18 -6.06 -3.28 6.54
C GLY A 18 -7.56 -3.41 6.71
N GLN A 19 -8.30 -2.33 6.53
CA GLN A 19 -9.75 -2.37 6.59
C GLN A 19 -10.35 -3.19 5.45
N HIS A 20 -9.81 -3.01 4.27
CA HIS A 20 -10.32 -3.70 3.07
C HIS A 20 -10.04 -5.21 3.12
N TRP A 21 -8.85 -5.59 3.58
CA TRP A 21 -8.43 -6.99 3.68
C TRP A 21 -8.78 -7.66 5.01
N ASN A 22 -9.33 -6.88 5.94
CA ASN A 22 -9.62 -7.36 7.30
C ASN A 22 -8.35 -7.87 7.99
N MET A 23 -7.29 -7.07 7.90
CA MET A 23 -5.99 -7.37 8.48
C MET A 23 -5.50 -6.22 9.35
N THR A 24 -4.55 -6.51 10.24
CA THR A 24 -3.91 -5.46 11.04
C THR A 24 -2.88 -4.71 10.18
N THR A 25 -2.52 -3.49 10.61
CA THR A 25 -1.51 -2.71 9.89
C THR A 25 -0.16 -3.43 9.80
N PRO A 26 0.34 -4.09 10.86
CA PRO A 26 1.58 -4.85 10.74
C PRO A 26 1.52 -5.99 9.71
N GLU A 27 0.38 -6.66 9.60
CA GLU A 27 0.18 -7.72 8.61
C GLU A 27 0.24 -7.16 7.18
N VAL A 28 -0.44 -6.04 6.96
CA VAL A 28 -0.42 -5.37 5.65
C VAL A 28 1.00 -4.92 5.32
N ASN A 29 1.69 -4.32 6.30
CA ASN A 29 3.05 -3.84 6.11
C ASN A 29 3.99 -4.97 5.70
N GLU A 30 3.87 -6.13 6.32
CA GLU A 30 4.70 -7.28 5.99
C GLU A 30 4.46 -7.74 4.55
N ILE A 31 3.21 -7.80 4.12
CA ILE A 31 2.87 -8.19 2.75
C ILE A 31 3.49 -7.21 1.75
N LEU A 32 3.34 -5.92 1.99
CA LEU A 32 3.87 -4.89 1.08
C LEU A 32 5.40 -4.88 1.06
N ASN A 33 6.04 -5.16 2.18
CA ASN A 33 7.50 -5.24 2.26
C ASN A 33 8.04 -6.46 1.54
N THR A 34 7.48 -7.63 1.80
CA THR A 34 7.98 -8.89 1.23
C THR A 34 7.74 -8.98 -0.28
N THR A 35 6.70 -8.33 -0.78
CA THR A 35 6.43 -8.29 -2.22
C THR A 35 7.20 -7.18 -2.94
N GLY A 36 7.82 -6.26 -2.20
CA GLY A 36 8.52 -5.11 -2.78
C GLY A 36 7.60 -3.97 -3.19
N ILE A 37 6.30 -4.14 -3.05
CA ILE A 37 5.32 -3.14 -3.49
C ILE A 37 5.46 -1.84 -2.71
N LEU A 38 5.80 -1.92 -1.43
CA LEU A 38 5.96 -0.71 -0.61
C LEU A 38 7.03 0.22 -1.18
N ASP A 39 8.23 -0.30 -1.39
CA ASP A 39 9.37 0.50 -1.85
C ASP A 39 9.33 0.78 -3.35
N ASP A 40 9.03 -0.22 -4.16
CA ASP A 40 9.13 -0.11 -5.60
C ASP A 40 7.92 0.53 -6.26
N TYR A 41 6.81 0.58 -5.57
CA TYR A 41 5.58 1.15 -6.12
C TYR A 41 5.01 2.28 -5.27
N ILE A 42 4.65 2.01 -4.02
CA ILE A 42 3.95 3.00 -3.18
C ILE A 42 4.81 4.22 -2.90
N ILE A 43 6.02 4.01 -2.43
CA ILE A 43 6.93 5.11 -2.09
C ILE A 43 7.51 5.76 -3.35
N LYS A 44 7.97 4.95 -4.28
CA LYS A 44 8.59 5.43 -5.52
C LYS A 44 7.62 6.24 -6.38
N CYS A 45 6.37 5.84 -6.43
CA CYS A 45 5.34 6.48 -7.25
C CYS A 45 4.45 7.44 -6.44
N TYR A 46 4.93 7.89 -5.29
CA TYR A 46 4.16 8.77 -4.41
C TYR A 46 3.56 9.97 -5.14
N ASP A 47 4.34 10.64 -5.99
CA ASP A 47 3.89 11.85 -6.68
C ASP A 47 2.65 11.63 -7.54
N VAL A 48 2.51 10.44 -8.10
CA VAL A 48 1.35 10.06 -8.91
C VAL A 48 0.25 9.53 -8.01
N LEU A 49 0.59 8.60 -7.13
CA LEU A 49 -0.39 7.87 -6.33
C LEU A 49 -1.13 8.74 -5.32
N HIS A 50 -0.45 9.70 -4.69
CA HIS A 50 -1.08 10.51 -3.65
C HIS A 50 -2.20 11.42 -4.19
N ALA A 51 -2.25 11.61 -5.50
CA ALA A 51 -3.30 12.39 -6.15
C ALA A 51 -4.56 11.57 -6.47
N LEU A 52 -4.48 10.26 -6.31
CA LEU A 52 -5.58 9.36 -6.64
C LEU A 52 -6.48 9.10 -5.43
N GLY A 53 -7.72 8.72 -5.69
CA GLY A 53 -8.69 8.47 -4.63
C GLY A 53 -8.40 7.16 -3.87
N LYS A 54 -8.85 7.13 -2.62
CA LYS A 54 -8.66 5.98 -1.73
C LYS A 54 -9.15 4.67 -2.35
N GLU A 55 -10.35 4.68 -2.90
CA GLU A 55 -10.96 3.47 -3.48
C GLU A 55 -10.14 2.91 -4.63
N PHE A 56 -9.66 3.80 -5.50
CA PHE A 56 -8.82 3.40 -6.61
C PHE A 56 -7.52 2.78 -6.10
N LEU A 57 -6.88 3.42 -5.13
CA LEU A 57 -5.61 2.94 -4.58
C LEU A 57 -5.76 1.56 -3.93
N VAL A 58 -6.83 1.36 -3.17
CA VAL A 58 -7.09 0.09 -2.51
C VAL A 58 -7.27 -1.02 -3.54
N GLU A 59 -8.08 -0.78 -4.57
CA GLU A 59 -8.32 -1.77 -5.62
C GLU A 59 -7.04 -2.07 -6.41
N ASP A 60 -6.31 -1.02 -6.79
CA ASP A 60 -5.09 -1.13 -7.58
C ASP A 60 -4.02 -1.95 -6.83
N ILE A 61 -3.76 -1.60 -5.59
CA ILE A 61 -2.76 -2.29 -4.78
C ILE A 61 -3.18 -3.73 -4.47
N THR A 62 -4.47 -3.94 -4.21
CA THR A 62 -5.00 -5.28 -3.96
C THR A 62 -4.74 -6.19 -5.16
N GLU A 63 -5.03 -5.69 -6.35
CA GLU A 63 -4.81 -6.45 -7.56
C GLU A 63 -3.33 -6.75 -7.77
N PHE A 64 -2.47 -5.77 -7.52
CA PHE A 64 -1.03 -5.93 -7.63
C PHE A 64 -0.52 -7.03 -6.67
N VAL A 65 -1.00 -7.01 -5.43
CA VAL A 65 -0.63 -8.02 -4.43
C VAL A 65 -1.09 -9.41 -4.88
N ARG A 66 -2.29 -9.51 -5.42
CA ARG A 66 -2.80 -10.79 -5.94
C ARG A 66 -1.95 -11.31 -7.10
N GLU A 67 -1.49 -10.44 -7.96
CA GLU A 67 -0.59 -10.81 -9.06
C GLU A 67 0.72 -11.39 -8.56
N LYS A 68 1.15 -11.01 -7.35
CA LYS A 68 2.34 -11.56 -6.71
C LYS A 68 2.08 -12.93 -6.07
N GLY A 69 0.85 -13.44 -6.16
CA GLY A 69 0.51 -14.74 -5.63
C GLY A 69 0.01 -14.72 -4.18
N ILE A 70 -0.26 -13.55 -3.63
CA ILE A 70 -0.77 -13.41 -2.26
C ILE A 70 -2.30 -13.37 -2.31
N ASP A 71 -2.92 -14.18 -1.48
CA ASP A 71 -4.38 -14.24 -1.39
C ASP A 71 -4.90 -13.20 -0.39
N VAL A 72 -5.42 -12.09 -0.88
CA VAL A 72 -5.97 -11.01 -0.05
C VAL A 72 -7.39 -10.64 -0.45
#